data_e3060c51941001c86ff17fc3912e529b
#
_entry.id   e3060c51941001c86ff17fc3912e529b
#
_cell.length_a   1.000
_cell.length_b   1.000
_cell.length_c   1.000
_cell.angle_alpha   90.00
_cell.angle_beta   90.00
_cell.angle_gamma   90.00
#
_symmetry.space_group_name_H-M   'P 1'
#
loop_
_entity.id
_entity.type
_entity.pdbx_description
1 polymer ?
#
loop_
_entity_poly.entity_id
_entity_poly.type
_entity_poly.pdbx_seq_one_letter_code
_entity_poly.pdbx_strand_id
1 'polypeptide(L)'
;VGADSEQTRLGQFFDRHPRLLRTLALLALVWGLGYLTWRVGWSGEGASPVVFAMLLATEVYGLYALAILTWFSWSRPTTERPTATHGRKVDVYVCTYDEPAEVVMATLAGCRALTYPHTTYLLDDGRRPEMEEIAELAGARYLTRADNAHAKAGNLNAALPRTEGELVFVLDADHVPMPDALDALVGYFGDERMAIVQTPHDFFNHDSVQHYRVGRHEQSLFYRVICPGKDRHGAAYWCGSAALINRAALLEIGGVATET
;
A
#
# COMPACT_ATOMS: atom_id res chain seq x y z
N VAL A 1 6.05 -18.71 -9.55
CA VAL A 1 6.15 -19.15 -10.93
C VAL A 1 4.88 -18.71 -11.65
N GLY A 2 4.93 -17.69 -12.56
CA GLY A 2 3.89 -17.48 -13.58
C GLY A 2 2.75 -16.53 -13.25
N ALA A 3 2.95 -15.45 -12.50
CA ALA A 3 1.94 -14.40 -12.34
C ALA A 3 2.08 -13.25 -13.38
N ASP A 4 2.73 -13.49 -14.50
CA ASP A 4 2.61 -12.65 -15.71
C ASP A 4 1.37 -13.03 -16.53
N SER A 5 0.36 -13.55 -15.85
CA SER A 5 -0.88 -13.97 -16.44
C SER A 5 -1.76 -12.76 -16.72
N GLU A 6 -2.00 -12.56 -17.98
CA GLU A 6 -3.19 -11.95 -18.57
C GLU A 6 -3.62 -10.59 -18.00
N GLN A 7 -2.77 -9.57 -18.17
CA GLN A 7 -3.36 -8.26 -18.42
C GLN A 7 -4.44 -8.48 -19.47
N THR A 8 -5.68 -8.12 -19.16
CA THR A 8 -6.74 -8.23 -20.17
C THR A 8 -6.26 -7.54 -21.44
N ARG A 9 -6.58 -8.08 -22.63
CA ARG A 9 -6.20 -7.48 -23.93
C ARG A 9 -6.53 -5.98 -23.97
N LEU A 10 -7.60 -5.57 -23.31
CA LEU A 10 -8.02 -4.18 -23.17
C LEU A 10 -7.04 -3.37 -22.29
N GLY A 11 -6.57 -3.90 -21.17
CA GLY A 11 -5.58 -3.24 -20.31
C GLY A 11 -4.25 -3.04 -21.03
N GLN A 12 -3.78 -4.08 -21.72
CA GLN A 12 -2.55 -3.99 -22.56
C GLN A 12 -2.72 -2.98 -23.69
N PHE A 13 -3.92 -2.92 -24.31
CA PHE A 13 -4.22 -1.95 -25.34
C PHE A 13 -4.09 -0.52 -24.81
N PHE A 14 -4.70 -0.20 -23.68
CA PHE A 14 -4.62 1.15 -23.09
C PHE A 14 -3.24 1.49 -22.53
N ASP A 15 -2.49 0.50 -22.04
CA ASP A 15 -1.10 0.70 -21.63
C ASP A 15 -0.21 1.11 -22.82
N ARG A 16 -0.49 0.57 -24.01
CA ARG A 16 0.19 0.93 -25.26
C ARG A 16 -0.29 2.25 -25.86
N HIS A 17 -1.49 2.72 -25.49
CA HIS A 17 -2.12 3.91 -26.08
C HIS A 17 -2.49 4.97 -25.01
N PRO A 18 -1.53 5.50 -24.23
CA PRO A 18 -1.81 6.44 -23.14
C PRO A 18 -2.46 7.75 -23.63
N ARG A 19 -2.18 8.17 -24.87
CA ARG A 19 -2.82 9.35 -25.48
C ARG A 19 -4.32 9.13 -25.70
N LEU A 20 -4.71 7.96 -26.16
CA LEU A 20 -6.12 7.60 -26.35
C LEU A 20 -6.85 7.60 -25.00
N LEU A 21 -6.27 6.99 -23.96
CA LEU A 21 -6.84 6.99 -22.62
C LEU A 21 -7.07 8.40 -22.09
N ARG A 22 -6.07 9.28 -22.23
CA ARG A 22 -6.20 10.71 -21.84
C ARG A 22 -7.28 11.44 -22.62
N THR A 23 -7.37 11.20 -23.93
CA THR A 23 -8.42 11.80 -24.77
C THR A 23 -9.80 11.35 -24.33
N LEU A 24 -10.01 10.05 -24.08
CA LEU A 24 -11.27 9.52 -23.59
C LEU A 24 -11.64 10.09 -22.20
N ALA A 25 -10.67 10.24 -21.29
CA ALA A 25 -10.88 10.84 -19.99
C ALA A 25 -11.30 12.31 -20.10
N LEU A 26 -10.67 13.10 -20.97
CA LEU A 26 -11.04 14.49 -21.22
C LEU A 26 -12.45 14.59 -21.84
N LEU A 27 -12.77 13.73 -22.80
CA LEU A 27 -14.11 13.68 -23.40
C LEU A 27 -15.18 13.34 -22.36
N ALA A 28 -14.88 12.41 -21.44
CA ALA A 28 -15.80 12.07 -20.35
C ALA A 28 -16.02 13.25 -19.40
N LEU A 29 -14.98 14.02 -19.07
CA LEU A 29 -15.08 15.22 -18.24
C LEU A 29 -15.90 16.33 -18.94
N VAL A 30 -15.63 16.58 -20.24
CA VAL A 30 -16.39 17.56 -21.02
C VAL A 30 -17.86 17.16 -21.13
N TRP A 31 -18.12 15.87 -21.39
CA TRP A 31 -19.49 15.33 -21.43
C TRP A 31 -20.20 15.48 -20.08
N GLY A 32 -19.50 15.16 -18.97
CA GLY A 32 -20.03 15.33 -17.61
C GLY A 32 -20.36 16.77 -17.27
N LEU A 33 -19.54 17.75 -17.67
CA LEU A 33 -19.83 19.17 -17.53
C LEU A 33 -21.05 19.57 -18.35
N GLY A 34 -21.15 19.11 -19.60
CA GLY A 34 -22.33 19.35 -20.45
C GLY A 34 -23.60 18.78 -19.85
N TYR A 35 -23.51 17.54 -19.30
CA TYR A 35 -24.61 16.91 -18.58
C TYR A 35 -25.03 17.72 -17.34
N LEU A 36 -24.12 18.17 -16.50
CA LEU A 36 -24.45 18.97 -15.32
C LEU A 36 -25.08 20.32 -15.71
N THR A 37 -24.59 20.94 -16.79
CA THR A 37 -25.19 22.17 -17.32
C THR A 37 -26.64 21.96 -17.73
N TRP A 38 -26.91 20.89 -18.48
CA TRP A 38 -28.28 20.50 -18.85
C TRP A 38 -29.12 20.17 -17.62
N ARG A 39 -28.54 19.43 -16.65
CA ARG A 39 -29.21 19.04 -15.41
C ARG A 39 -29.74 20.24 -14.64
N VAL A 40 -28.90 21.26 -14.45
CA VAL A 40 -29.26 22.50 -13.74
C VAL A 40 -30.22 23.35 -14.54
N GLY A 41 -30.04 23.45 -15.86
CA GLY A 41 -30.81 24.38 -16.70
C GLY A 41 -32.20 23.89 -17.06
N TRP A 42 -32.41 22.57 -17.19
CA TRP A 42 -33.65 22.06 -17.83
C TRP A 42 -34.31 20.88 -17.14
N SER A 43 -33.62 20.13 -16.25
CA SER A 43 -34.18 18.88 -15.75
C SER A 43 -34.82 18.97 -14.36
N GLY A 44 -34.88 20.15 -13.76
CA GLY A 44 -35.44 20.40 -12.42
C GLY A 44 -36.93 20.67 -12.36
N GLU A 45 -37.61 20.87 -13.51
CA GLU A 45 -39.02 21.22 -13.56
C GLU A 45 -39.89 20.07 -12.98
N GLY A 46 -40.74 20.41 -12.01
CA GLY A 46 -41.66 19.47 -11.36
C GLY A 46 -41.02 18.52 -10.33
N ALA A 47 -39.71 18.60 -10.12
CA ALA A 47 -39.01 17.77 -9.10
C ALA A 47 -39.07 18.42 -7.71
N SER A 48 -39.06 17.59 -6.65
CA SER A 48 -38.87 18.11 -5.29
C SER A 48 -37.52 18.80 -5.18
N PRO A 49 -37.43 20.07 -4.73
CA PRO A 49 -36.16 20.80 -4.66
C PRO A 49 -35.10 20.10 -3.80
N VAL A 50 -35.52 19.46 -2.71
CA VAL A 50 -34.60 18.73 -1.81
C VAL A 50 -34.00 17.50 -2.50
N VAL A 51 -34.84 16.68 -3.13
CA VAL A 51 -34.37 15.46 -3.84
C VAL A 51 -33.49 15.86 -5.02
N PHE A 52 -33.86 16.91 -5.76
CA PHE A 52 -33.05 17.41 -6.87
C PHE A 52 -31.68 17.88 -6.41
N ALA A 53 -31.59 18.65 -5.29
CA ALA A 53 -30.35 19.13 -4.74
C ALA A 53 -29.45 17.96 -4.26
N MET A 54 -30.02 16.95 -3.63
CA MET A 54 -29.27 15.76 -3.19
C MET A 54 -28.69 14.99 -4.39
N LEU A 55 -29.49 14.76 -5.43
CA LEU A 55 -29.03 14.10 -6.66
C LEU A 55 -27.93 14.91 -7.35
N LEU A 56 -28.15 16.22 -7.51
CA LEU A 56 -27.15 17.10 -8.12
C LEU A 56 -25.83 17.09 -7.35
N ALA A 57 -25.87 17.10 -6.01
CA ALA A 57 -24.67 17.01 -5.18
C ALA A 57 -23.89 15.71 -5.43
N THR A 58 -24.57 14.57 -5.56
CA THR A 58 -23.92 13.29 -5.85
C THR A 58 -23.32 13.24 -7.26
N GLU A 59 -24.01 13.83 -8.26
CA GLU A 59 -23.55 13.92 -9.65
C GLU A 59 -22.30 14.81 -9.76
N VAL A 60 -22.30 15.97 -9.07
CA VAL A 60 -21.14 16.88 -8.98
C VAL A 60 -19.96 16.16 -8.30
N TYR A 61 -20.23 15.46 -7.19
CA TYR A 61 -19.19 14.67 -6.51
C TYR A 61 -18.62 13.58 -7.42
N GLY A 62 -19.45 12.88 -8.19
CA GLY A 62 -19.00 11.87 -9.16
C GLY A 62 -18.10 12.46 -10.24
N LEU A 63 -18.44 13.61 -10.79
CA LEU A 63 -17.61 14.30 -11.78
C LEU A 63 -16.30 14.81 -11.18
N TYR A 64 -16.34 15.33 -9.94
CA TYR A 64 -15.14 15.73 -9.19
C TYR A 64 -14.21 14.52 -8.95
N ALA A 65 -14.75 13.38 -8.51
CA ALA A 65 -13.98 12.16 -8.31
C ALA A 65 -13.33 11.66 -9.60
N LEU A 66 -14.05 11.72 -10.74
CA LEU A 66 -13.52 11.40 -12.06
C LEU A 66 -12.37 12.34 -12.45
N ALA A 67 -12.49 13.65 -12.18
CA ALA A 67 -11.44 14.63 -12.46
C ALA A 67 -10.17 14.35 -11.63
N ILE A 68 -10.31 14.07 -10.34
CA ILE A 68 -9.20 13.69 -9.44
C ILE A 68 -8.53 12.40 -9.92
N LEU A 69 -9.31 11.37 -10.24
CA LEU A 69 -8.77 10.10 -10.74
C LEU A 69 -8.04 10.29 -12.07
N THR A 70 -8.59 11.10 -12.98
CA THR A 70 -7.94 11.47 -14.24
C THR A 70 -6.62 12.19 -13.98
N TRP A 71 -6.56 13.09 -13.03
CA TRP A 71 -5.34 13.81 -12.66
C TRP A 71 -4.27 12.87 -12.11
N PHE A 72 -4.60 11.98 -11.16
CA PHE A 72 -3.66 11.00 -10.63
C PHE A 72 -3.16 10.01 -11.69
N SER A 73 -4.03 9.61 -12.62
CA SER A 73 -3.66 8.68 -13.70
C SER A 73 -2.96 9.35 -14.90
N TRP A 74 -2.86 10.69 -14.93
CA TRP A 74 -2.39 11.45 -16.11
C TRP A 74 -0.99 11.08 -16.55
N SER A 75 -0.10 10.80 -15.63
CA SER A 75 1.25 10.34 -15.91
C SER A 75 1.66 9.33 -14.85
N ARG A 76 2.11 8.18 -15.30
CA ARG A 76 2.71 7.18 -14.43
C ARG A 76 4.18 7.58 -14.22
N PRO A 77 4.65 7.73 -12.98
CA PRO A 77 6.06 7.87 -12.75
C PRO A 77 6.73 6.56 -13.21
N THR A 78 7.62 6.64 -14.16
CA THR A 78 8.59 5.60 -14.45
C THR A 78 9.71 5.78 -13.43
N THR A 79 9.56 5.20 -12.26
CA THR A 79 10.63 5.21 -11.28
C THR A 79 11.60 4.10 -11.69
N GLU A 80 12.77 4.47 -12.22
CA GLU A 80 13.88 3.54 -12.32
C GLU A 80 14.16 3.04 -10.91
N ARG A 81 14.23 1.72 -10.72
CA ARG A 81 14.58 1.14 -9.43
C ARG A 81 16.07 1.43 -9.18
N PRO A 82 16.42 2.21 -8.16
CA PRO A 82 17.82 2.44 -7.85
C PRO A 82 18.47 1.11 -7.47
N THR A 83 19.71 0.92 -7.86
CA THR A 83 20.47 -0.27 -7.45
C THR A 83 20.57 -0.32 -5.94
N ALA A 84 20.32 -1.48 -5.35
CA ALA A 84 20.46 -1.68 -3.93
C ALA A 84 21.88 -1.32 -3.49
N THR A 85 22.00 -0.38 -2.56
CA THR A 85 23.27 -0.08 -1.89
C THR A 85 23.43 -1.04 -0.72
N HIS A 86 24.43 -1.92 -0.78
CA HIS A 86 24.75 -2.81 0.33
C HIS A 86 25.31 -2.01 1.52
N GLY A 87 25.01 -2.47 2.75
CA GLY A 87 25.59 -1.91 3.97
C GLY A 87 24.61 -1.26 4.94
N ARG A 88 23.38 -0.98 4.53
CA ARG A 88 22.34 -0.51 5.47
C ARG A 88 21.83 -1.68 6.33
N LYS A 89 21.76 -1.48 7.64
CA LYS A 89 21.14 -2.44 8.56
C LYS A 89 19.62 -2.35 8.44
N VAL A 90 18.95 -3.46 8.18
CA VAL A 90 17.50 -3.56 8.05
C VAL A 90 16.93 -4.45 9.14
N ASP A 91 15.94 -3.95 9.86
CA ASP A 91 15.06 -4.72 10.73
C ASP A 91 13.73 -4.98 10.02
N VAL A 92 13.25 -6.23 10.04
CA VAL A 92 11.93 -6.62 9.53
C VAL A 92 11.01 -6.84 10.72
N TYR A 93 9.92 -6.10 10.82
CA TYR A 93 8.93 -6.23 11.88
C TYR A 93 7.69 -6.93 11.33
N VAL A 94 7.37 -8.10 11.88
CA VAL A 94 6.13 -8.83 11.63
C VAL A 94 5.22 -8.62 12.84
N CYS A 95 4.13 -7.88 12.66
CA CYS A 95 3.20 -7.57 13.74
C CYS A 95 2.09 -8.61 13.79
N THR A 96 1.85 -9.18 15.00
CA THR A 96 0.78 -10.16 15.23
C THR A 96 0.09 -9.91 16.57
N TYR A 97 -1.18 -10.36 16.68
CA TYR A 97 -1.98 -10.27 17.90
C TYR A 97 -2.69 -11.61 18.19
N ASP A 98 -3.60 -12.03 17.33
CA ASP A 98 -4.38 -13.27 17.47
C ASP A 98 -4.49 -14.07 16.16
N GLU A 99 -3.70 -13.69 15.14
CA GLU A 99 -3.68 -14.41 13.87
C GLU A 99 -3.23 -15.86 14.08
N PRO A 100 -3.79 -16.81 13.29
CA PRO A 100 -3.42 -18.22 13.35
C PRO A 100 -1.93 -18.46 13.12
N ALA A 101 -1.39 -19.47 13.79
CA ALA A 101 0.03 -19.81 13.72
C ALA A 101 0.52 -20.06 12.29
N GLU A 102 -0.28 -20.74 11.47
CA GLU A 102 0.03 -21.02 10.06
C GLU A 102 0.17 -19.74 9.21
N VAL A 103 -0.57 -18.70 9.50
CA VAL A 103 -0.47 -17.41 8.82
C VAL A 103 0.85 -16.74 9.16
N VAL A 104 1.18 -16.65 10.45
CA VAL A 104 2.45 -16.08 10.93
C VAL A 104 3.66 -16.88 10.40
N MET A 105 3.58 -18.20 10.41
CA MET A 105 4.63 -19.09 9.87
C MET A 105 4.88 -18.82 8.38
N ALA A 106 3.84 -18.63 7.58
CA ALA A 106 3.99 -18.32 6.16
C ALA A 106 4.73 -16.98 5.94
N THR A 107 4.41 -15.96 6.72
CA THR A 107 5.07 -14.65 6.65
C THR A 107 6.52 -14.73 7.12
N LEU A 108 6.79 -15.42 8.22
CA LEU A 108 8.18 -15.62 8.71
C LEU A 108 9.02 -16.46 7.73
N ALA A 109 8.43 -17.46 7.06
CA ALA A 109 9.10 -18.19 5.99
C ALA A 109 9.46 -17.28 4.81
N GLY A 110 8.57 -16.36 4.43
CA GLY A 110 8.86 -15.32 3.44
C GLY A 110 9.98 -14.39 3.89
N CYS A 111 9.98 -13.96 5.15
CA CYS A 111 11.05 -13.13 5.71
C CYS A 111 12.39 -13.85 5.66
N ARG A 112 12.43 -15.14 6.02
CA ARG A 112 13.65 -15.96 5.95
C ARG A 112 14.20 -16.11 4.53
N ALA A 113 13.31 -16.01 3.50
CA ALA A 113 13.69 -16.11 2.09
C ALA A 113 14.20 -14.79 1.50
N LEU A 114 14.13 -13.68 2.22
CA LEU A 114 14.65 -12.38 1.77
C LEU A 114 16.15 -12.46 1.52
N THR A 115 16.59 -11.98 0.37
CA THR A 115 17.98 -12.05 -0.10
C THR A 115 18.88 -10.99 0.52
N TYR A 116 18.32 -9.83 0.86
CA TYR A 116 19.07 -8.75 1.52
C TYR A 116 19.33 -9.07 3.00
N PRO A 117 20.56 -8.83 3.53
CA PRO A 117 20.87 -9.06 4.95
C PRO A 117 19.97 -8.23 5.88
N HIS A 118 19.31 -8.89 6.82
CA HIS A 118 18.36 -8.27 7.73
C HIS A 118 18.24 -9.04 9.05
N THR A 119 17.56 -8.46 10.02
CA THR A 119 17.12 -9.14 11.24
C THR A 119 15.60 -9.11 11.31
N THR A 120 14.97 -10.28 11.42
CA THR A 120 13.51 -10.37 11.56
C THR A 120 13.11 -10.38 13.04
N TYR A 121 12.07 -9.62 13.37
CA TYR A 121 11.45 -9.56 14.69
C TYR A 121 9.96 -9.88 14.55
N LEU A 122 9.50 -10.86 15.34
CA LEU A 122 8.07 -11.11 15.54
C LEU A 122 7.60 -10.28 16.73
N LEU A 123 6.72 -9.31 16.47
CA LEU A 123 6.16 -8.41 17.48
C LEU A 123 4.77 -8.91 17.88
N ASP A 124 4.71 -9.73 18.97
CA ASP A 124 3.46 -10.37 19.40
C ASP A 124 2.78 -9.62 20.54
N ASP A 125 1.72 -8.90 20.24
CA ASP A 125 0.84 -8.27 21.23
C ASP A 125 -0.08 -9.28 21.95
N GLY A 126 -0.21 -10.51 21.40
CA GLY A 126 -0.93 -11.62 22.02
C GLY A 126 -0.18 -12.28 23.17
N ARG A 127 1.14 -12.09 23.25
CA ARG A 127 2.01 -12.70 24.27
C ARG A 127 1.87 -14.22 24.34
N ARG A 128 1.84 -14.85 23.16
CA ARG A 128 1.56 -16.28 22.98
C ARG A 128 2.84 -17.10 23.00
N PRO A 129 3.01 -18.06 23.94
CA PRO A 129 4.23 -18.87 24.04
C PRO A 129 4.56 -19.62 22.74
N GLU A 130 3.55 -20.09 22.03
CA GLU A 130 3.71 -20.77 20.73
C GLU A 130 4.35 -19.86 19.65
N MET A 131 4.14 -18.55 19.72
CA MET A 131 4.72 -17.60 18.77
C MET A 131 6.21 -17.39 19.02
N GLU A 132 6.68 -17.54 20.27
CA GLU A 132 8.11 -17.53 20.59
C GLU A 132 8.81 -18.72 19.95
N GLU A 133 8.24 -19.93 20.09
CA GLU A 133 8.77 -21.15 19.47
C GLU A 133 8.81 -21.04 17.92
N ILE A 134 7.73 -20.50 17.33
CA ILE A 134 7.65 -20.28 15.88
C ILE A 134 8.71 -19.26 15.41
N ALA A 135 8.90 -18.18 16.16
CA ALA A 135 9.93 -17.19 15.84
C ALA A 135 11.34 -17.80 15.87
N GLU A 136 11.67 -18.59 16.89
CA GLU A 136 12.96 -19.28 17.00
C GLU A 136 13.20 -20.25 15.83
N LEU A 137 12.20 -21.07 15.49
CA LEU A 137 12.27 -22.00 14.35
C LEU A 137 12.48 -21.30 13.01
N ALA A 138 11.91 -20.11 12.86
CA ALA A 138 12.08 -19.27 11.68
C ALA A 138 13.38 -18.46 11.66
N GLY A 139 14.16 -18.44 12.77
CA GLY A 139 15.35 -17.62 12.94
C GLY A 139 15.02 -16.13 13.19
N ALA A 140 13.82 -15.82 13.64
CA ALA A 140 13.38 -14.49 14.03
C ALA A 140 13.54 -14.26 15.54
N ARG A 141 13.65 -13.00 15.94
CA ARG A 141 13.67 -12.61 17.36
C ARG A 141 12.25 -12.34 17.83
N TYR A 142 11.84 -12.91 18.94
CA TYR A 142 10.53 -12.67 19.53
C TYR A 142 10.56 -11.43 20.44
N LEU A 143 9.61 -10.53 20.25
CA LEU A 143 9.42 -9.37 21.10
C LEU A 143 7.95 -9.27 21.53
N THR A 144 7.74 -9.04 22.81
CA THR A 144 6.43 -8.75 23.38
C THR A 144 6.51 -7.54 24.31
N ARG A 145 5.37 -6.98 24.69
CA ARG A 145 5.25 -5.85 25.63
C ARG A 145 4.21 -6.13 26.71
N ALA A 146 4.22 -5.32 27.78
CA ALA A 146 3.37 -5.56 28.95
C ALA A 146 1.87 -5.29 28.69
N ASP A 147 1.56 -4.35 27.81
CA ASP A 147 0.20 -3.93 27.48
C ASP A 147 0.00 -3.88 25.96
N ASN A 148 -1.24 -3.64 25.55
CA ASN A 148 -1.62 -3.50 24.12
C ASN A 148 -2.07 -2.06 23.80
N ALA A 149 -1.63 -1.06 24.58
CA ALA A 149 -2.00 0.33 24.36
C ALA A 149 -1.66 0.75 22.93
N HIS A 150 -2.60 1.41 22.25
CA HIS A 150 -2.47 1.90 20.87
C HIS A 150 -2.24 0.79 19.82
N ALA A 151 -2.65 -0.45 20.09
CA ALA A 151 -2.63 -1.57 19.17
C ALA A 151 -1.30 -1.66 18.36
N LYS A 152 -1.35 -1.84 17.05
CA LYS A 152 -0.18 -1.98 16.18
C LYS A 152 0.80 -0.80 16.27
N ALA A 153 0.30 0.44 16.33
CA ALA A 153 1.16 1.62 16.45
C ALA A 153 1.99 1.60 17.73
N GLY A 154 1.35 1.26 18.88
CA GLY A 154 2.04 1.08 20.14
C GLY A 154 3.05 -0.07 20.12
N ASN A 155 2.72 -1.19 19.46
CA ASN A 155 3.63 -2.33 19.31
C ASN A 155 4.90 -1.95 18.54
N LEU A 156 4.73 -1.27 17.40
CA LEU A 156 5.85 -0.74 16.61
C LEU A 156 6.71 0.23 17.43
N ASN A 157 6.09 1.18 18.13
CA ASN A 157 6.81 2.16 18.96
C ASN A 157 7.56 1.49 20.11
N ALA A 158 7.02 0.43 20.69
CA ALA A 158 7.70 -0.34 21.74
C ALA A 158 8.91 -1.15 21.21
N ALA A 159 8.89 -1.54 19.93
CA ALA A 159 9.99 -2.27 19.29
C ALA A 159 11.16 -1.34 18.89
N LEU A 160 10.88 -0.10 18.47
CA LEU A 160 11.90 0.82 17.97
C LEU A 160 13.11 1.00 18.93
N PRO A 161 12.99 1.21 20.24
CA PRO A 161 14.13 1.37 21.15
C PRO A 161 14.85 0.06 21.47
N ARG A 162 14.30 -1.09 21.06
CA ARG A 162 14.81 -2.44 21.35
C ARG A 162 15.54 -3.08 20.16
N THR A 163 15.65 -2.36 19.05
CA THR A 163 16.19 -2.84 17.77
C THR A 163 17.13 -1.79 17.18
N GLU A 164 17.97 -2.14 16.21
CA GLU A 164 19.10 -1.32 15.78
C GLU A 164 19.18 -1.04 14.27
N GLY A 165 18.26 -1.58 13.45
CA GLY A 165 18.27 -1.35 12.00
C GLY A 165 18.13 0.13 11.65
N GLU A 166 18.88 0.63 10.70
CA GLU A 166 18.75 1.98 10.15
C GLU A 166 17.43 2.15 9.38
N LEU A 167 16.99 1.04 8.79
CA LEU A 167 15.73 0.94 8.06
C LEU A 167 14.85 -0.12 8.75
N VAL A 168 13.54 0.13 8.75
CA VAL A 168 12.54 -0.77 9.33
C VAL A 168 11.53 -1.17 8.26
N PHE A 169 11.47 -2.47 7.94
CA PHE A 169 10.46 -3.02 7.03
C PHE A 169 9.31 -3.58 7.83
N VAL A 170 8.14 -2.96 7.74
CA VAL A 170 6.96 -3.33 8.54
C VAL A 170 6.03 -4.21 7.72
N LEU A 171 5.66 -5.37 8.27
CA LEU A 171 4.72 -6.33 7.68
C LEU A 171 3.58 -6.63 8.64
N ASP A 172 2.38 -6.87 8.10
CA ASP A 172 1.31 -7.53 8.82
C ASP A 172 1.58 -9.05 8.90
N ALA A 173 0.88 -9.73 9.80
CA ALA A 173 1.05 -11.16 10.01
C ALA A 173 0.78 -12.02 8.76
N ASP A 174 -0.03 -11.51 7.83
CA ASP A 174 -0.46 -12.15 6.58
C ASP A 174 0.25 -11.62 5.32
N HIS A 175 1.27 -10.78 5.48
CA HIS A 175 2.02 -10.19 4.37
C HIS A 175 3.32 -10.94 4.10
N VAL A 176 3.30 -11.89 3.18
CA VAL A 176 4.47 -12.66 2.76
C VAL A 176 5.33 -11.84 1.79
N PRO A 177 6.56 -11.43 2.16
CA PRO A 177 7.40 -10.64 1.26
C PRO A 177 7.97 -11.50 0.13
N MET A 178 8.14 -10.89 -1.06
CA MET A 178 8.91 -11.50 -2.15
C MET A 178 10.40 -11.54 -1.78
N PRO A 179 11.17 -12.57 -2.21
CA PRO A 179 12.57 -12.72 -1.82
C PRO A 179 13.46 -11.51 -2.12
N ASP A 180 13.19 -10.77 -3.20
CA ASP A 180 13.93 -9.59 -3.63
C ASP A 180 13.33 -8.26 -3.11
N ALA A 181 12.35 -8.31 -2.21
CA ALA A 181 11.62 -7.12 -1.77
C ALA A 181 12.55 -6.06 -1.18
N LEU A 182 13.46 -6.42 -0.28
CA LEU A 182 14.40 -5.46 0.31
C LEU A 182 15.42 -4.95 -0.69
N ASP A 183 15.91 -5.81 -1.60
CA ASP A 183 16.82 -5.38 -2.67
C ASP A 183 16.18 -4.34 -3.60
N ALA A 184 14.87 -4.46 -3.83
CA ALA A 184 14.12 -3.51 -4.62
C ALA A 184 13.88 -2.16 -3.90
N LEU A 185 13.95 -2.13 -2.57
CA LEU A 185 13.57 -0.96 -1.76
C LEU A 185 14.77 -0.17 -1.22
N VAL A 186 15.81 -0.86 -0.76
CA VAL A 186 16.93 -0.22 -0.04
C VAL A 186 17.64 0.86 -0.87
N GLY A 187 17.73 0.67 -2.18
CA GLY A 187 18.38 1.62 -3.09
C GLY A 187 17.78 3.04 -3.07
N TYR A 188 16.49 3.17 -2.76
CA TYR A 188 15.83 4.49 -2.67
C TYR A 188 16.36 5.34 -1.51
N PHE A 189 16.88 4.73 -0.45
CA PHE A 189 17.45 5.42 0.71
C PHE A 189 18.88 5.90 0.50
N GLY A 190 19.39 5.89 -0.73
CA GLY A 190 20.53 6.68 -1.16
C GLY A 190 20.25 8.18 -1.16
N ASP A 191 19.00 8.61 -1.27
CA ASP A 191 18.58 9.99 -0.99
C ASP A 191 18.29 10.11 0.52
N GLU A 192 19.04 10.98 1.21
CA GLU A 192 18.89 11.21 2.66
C GLU A 192 17.50 11.76 3.06
N ARG A 193 16.78 12.36 2.11
CA ARG A 193 15.41 12.86 2.33
C ARG A 193 14.35 11.76 2.24
N MET A 194 14.72 10.55 1.81
CA MET A 194 13.79 9.45 1.69
C MET A 194 13.40 8.94 3.08
N ALA A 195 12.15 9.19 3.47
CA ALA A 195 11.62 8.75 4.75
C ALA A 195 10.92 7.38 4.66
N ILE A 196 10.22 7.11 3.55
CA ILE A 196 9.41 5.88 3.40
C ILE A 196 9.30 5.48 1.93
N VAL A 197 9.34 4.16 1.69
CA VAL A 197 9.04 3.55 0.39
C VAL A 197 7.96 2.50 0.59
N GLN A 198 6.78 2.74 0.05
CA GLN A 198 5.61 1.85 0.13
C GLN A 198 5.62 0.86 -1.03
N THR A 199 5.43 -0.43 -0.76
CA THR A 199 5.22 -1.45 -1.79
C THR A 199 3.74 -1.61 -2.14
N PRO A 200 3.40 -2.06 -3.36
CA PRO A 200 2.06 -2.51 -3.66
C PRO A 200 1.77 -3.84 -2.94
N HIS A 201 0.55 -4.02 -2.46
CA HIS A 201 0.07 -5.30 -1.99
C HIS A 201 -0.60 -6.07 -3.13
N ASP A 202 -0.50 -7.39 -3.10
CA ASP A 202 -1.18 -8.30 -4.02
C ASP A 202 -1.66 -9.53 -3.24
N PHE A 203 -2.63 -10.26 -3.76
CA PHE A 203 -3.12 -11.49 -3.16
C PHE A 203 -2.51 -12.68 -3.90
N PHE A 204 -1.93 -13.63 -3.19
CA PHE A 204 -1.41 -14.87 -3.80
C PHE A 204 -2.48 -15.95 -3.96
N ASN A 205 -3.55 -15.91 -3.15
CA ASN A 205 -4.68 -16.82 -3.22
C ASN A 205 -5.66 -16.37 -4.31
N HIS A 206 -5.76 -17.17 -5.37
CA HIS A 206 -6.63 -16.89 -6.52
C HIS A 206 -8.05 -17.43 -6.37
N ASP A 207 -8.56 -17.54 -5.16
CA ASP A 207 -9.90 -18.00 -4.85
C ASP A 207 -11.00 -16.95 -5.03
N SER A 208 -10.62 -15.69 -5.18
CA SER A 208 -11.57 -14.58 -5.38
C SER A 208 -12.05 -14.52 -6.83
N VAL A 209 -13.34 -14.29 -7.01
CA VAL A 209 -13.99 -14.11 -8.33
C VAL A 209 -13.33 -12.97 -9.12
N GLN A 210 -12.76 -12.00 -8.45
CA GLN A 210 -12.12 -10.85 -9.04
C GLN A 210 -10.78 -11.19 -9.72
N HIS A 211 -10.00 -12.11 -9.18
CA HIS A 211 -8.76 -12.58 -9.82
C HIS A 211 -9.01 -13.48 -11.03
N TYR A 212 -10.09 -14.24 -11.02
CA TYR A 212 -10.36 -15.26 -12.04
C TYR A 212 -10.51 -14.71 -13.46
N ARG A 213 -11.01 -13.47 -13.61
CA ARG A 213 -11.34 -12.91 -14.93
C ARG A 213 -10.41 -11.81 -15.43
N VAL A 214 -9.72 -11.10 -14.57
CA VAL A 214 -9.04 -9.86 -14.94
C VAL A 214 -7.54 -9.82 -14.64
N GLY A 215 -6.97 -10.83 -13.97
CA GLY A 215 -5.54 -10.84 -13.59
C GLY A 215 -5.11 -9.65 -12.73
N ARG A 216 -6.06 -8.87 -12.20
CA ARG A 216 -5.85 -7.74 -11.30
C ARG A 216 -6.88 -7.79 -10.18
N HIS A 217 -6.43 -7.63 -8.94
CA HIS A 217 -7.31 -7.56 -7.77
C HIS A 217 -7.91 -6.15 -7.63
N GLU A 218 -8.93 -6.01 -6.79
CA GLU A 218 -9.67 -4.76 -6.58
C GLU A 218 -8.79 -3.61 -6.07
N GLN A 219 -7.75 -3.89 -5.29
CA GLN A 219 -6.82 -2.88 -4.78
C GLN A 219 -5.80 -2.41 -5.83
N SER A 220 -5.80 -2.98 -7.02
CA SER A 220 -4.87 -2.58 -8.09
C SER A 220 -5.03 -1.12 -8.50
N LEU A 221 -6.25 -0.58 -8.48
CA LEU A 221 -6.47 0.85 -8.73
C LEU A 221 -5.76 1.71 -7.69
N PHE A 222 -5.86 1.33 -6.42
CA PHE A 222 -5.23 2.04 -5.32
C PHE A 222 -3.70 2.04 -5.44
N TYR A 223 -3.08 0.85 -5.48
CA TYR A 223 -1.62 0.74 -5.46
C TYR A 223 -0.94 1.11 -6.79
N ARG A 224 -1.60 0.91 -7.93
CA ARG A 224 -0.98 1.13 -9.26
C ARG A 224 -1.32 2.49 -9.89
N VAL A 225 -2.33 3.19 -9.40
CA VAL A 225 -2.78 4.48 -9.96
C VAL A 225 -2.82 5.57 -8.89
N ILE A 226 -3.55 5.35 -7.80
CA ILE A 226 -3.78 6.40 -6.79
C ILE A 226 -2.50 6.69 -6.02
N CYS A 227 -1.84 5.66 -5.45
CA CYS A 227 -0.61 5.86 -4.67
C CYS A 227 0.52 6.50 -5.50
N PRO A 228 0.88 6.00 -6.71
CA PRO A 228 1.88 6.66 -7.54
C PRO A 228 1.47 8.07 -8.01
N GLY A 229 0.17 8.29 -8.23
CA GLY A 229 -0.35 9.61 -8.57
C GLY A 229 -0.18 10.61 -7.44
N LYS A 230 -0.45 10.20 -6.20
CA LYS A 230 -0.24 11.03 -4.99
C LYS A 230 1.25 11.27 -4.72
N ASP A 231 2.10 10.24 -4.85
CA ASP A 231 3.54 10.35 -4.68
C ASP A 231 4.13 11.43 -5.59
N ARG A 232 3.74 11.45 -6.86
CA ARG A 232 4.16 12.49 -7.82
C ARG A 232 3.86 13.92 -7.36
N HIS A 233 2.83 14.11 -6.57
CA HIS A 233 2.41 15.41 -6.05
C HIS A 233 2.89 15.69 -4.62
N GLY A 234 3.87 14.91 -4.13
CA GLY A 234 4.41 15.02 -2.77
C GLY A 234 3.40 14.67 -1.68
N ALA A 235 2.40 13.85 -2.02
CA ALA A 235 1.34 13.41 -1.11
C ALA A 235 1.38 11.88 -0.89
N ALA A 236 2.56 11.28 -0.97
CA ALA A 236 2.79 9.90 -0.57
C ALA A 236 2.45 9.71 0.91
N TYR A 237 2.00 8.51 1.26
CA TYR A 237 1.67 8.16 2.64
C TYR A 237 1.87 6.67 2.88
N TRP A 238 2.03 6.32 4.13
CA TRP A 238 2.14 4.94 4.55
C TRP A 238 0.76 4.27 4.66
N CYS A 239 0.63 3.09 4.07
CA CYS A 239 -0.62 2.30 4.12
C CYS A 239 -0.70 1.39 5.36
N GLY A 240 0.19 1.57 6.33
CA GLY A 240 0.20 0.81 7.58
C GLY A 240 1.04 -0.46 7.56
N SER A 241 1.39 -0.99 6.38
CA SER A 241 2.19 -2.22 6.23
C SER A 241 2.96 -2.23 4.91
N ALA A 242 3.83 -3.22 4.72
CA ALA A 242 4.64 -3.48 3.53
C ALA A 242 5.38 -2.23 3.02
N ALA A 243 5.99 -1.49 3.94
CA ALA A 243 6.80 -0.32 3.65
C ALA A 243 8.15 -0.39 4.35
N LEU A 244 9.18 0.08 3.66
CA LEU A 244 10.50 0.29 4.24
C LEU A 244 10.60 1.75 4.71
N ILE A 245 10.97 1.96 5.97
CA ILE A 245 10.93 3.26 6.66
C ILE A 245 12.31 3.59 7.19
N ASN A 246 12.75 4.84 7.02
CA ASN A 246 13.94 5.37 7.66
C ASN A 246 13.67 5.54 9.16
N ARG A 247 14.40 4.78 10.01
CA ARG A 247 14.24 4.84 11.47
C ARG A 247 14.46 6.24 12.03
N ALA A 248 15.48 6.96 11.55
CA ALA A 248 15.77 8.30 12.04
C ALA A 248 14.63 9.27 11.75
N ALA A 249 14.09 9.24 10.53
CA ALA A 249 12.92 10.05 10.15
C ALA A 249 11.68 9.70 10.99
N LEU A 250 11.47 8.40 11.25
CA LEU A 250 10.34 7.95 12.10
C LEU A 250 10.49 8.44 13.54
N LEU A 251 11.69 8.37 14.10
CA LEU A 251 11.97 8.85 15.46
C LEU A 251 11.89 10.38 15.57
N GLU A 252 12.28 11.12 14.54
CA GLU A 252 12.19 12.59 14.48
C GLU A 252 10.75 13.09 14.66
N ILE A 253 9.78 12.37 14.09
CA ILE A 253 8.35 12.71 14.24
C ILE A 253 7.69 12.10 15.50
N GLY A 254 8.46 11.44 16.38
CA GLY A 254 7.96 10.83 17.62
C GLY A 254 7.45 9.40 17.49
N GLY A 255 7.77 8.72 16.37
CA GLY A 255 7.33 7.35 16.09
C GLY A 255 6.03 7.27 15.28
N VAL A 256 5.36 6.12 15.34
CA VAL A 256 4.06 5.90 14.69
C VAL A 256 2.98 6.61 15.49
N ALA A 257 2.11 7.38 14.82
CA ALA A 257 1.02 8.12 15.45
C ALA A 257 0.08 7.17 16.21
N THR A 258 -0.27 7.53 17.43
CA THR A 258 -1.08 6.73 18.36
C THR A 258 -2.45 7.35 18.66
N GLU A 259 -2.79 8.45 18.00
CA GLU A 259 -3.98 9.27 18.27
C GLU A 259 -5.23 8.82 17.47
N THR A 260 -5.17 7.67 16.83
CA THR A 260 -6.27 7.12 16.00
C THR A 260 -7.07 6.07 16.75
#